data_8617f97f85ef2376d8f94f620bcbabff
#
_entry.id   8617f97f85ef2376d8f94f620bcbabff
#
_cell.length_a   1.000
_cell.length_b   1.000
_cell.length_c   1.000
_cell.angle_alpha   90.00
_cell.angle_beta   90.00
_cell.angle_gamma   90.00
#
_symmetry.space_group_name_H-M   'P 1'
#
loop_
_entity.id
_entity.type
_entity.pdbx_description
1 polymer ?
#
loop_
_entity_poly.entity_id
_entity_poly.type
_entity_poly.pdbx_seq_one_letter_code
_entity_poly.pdbx_strand_id
1 'polypeptide(L)'
;IPVNDKEKEEYKKQLYKQYSRLENCDEVKDGDFVVADMVQGDRKVDASYIAMNVLHEEAKALFLGKKAGDELDVDVVKTFPNEADRAAMLRVKKEELEGMEPVWHLTVKEIKNYVDAVPGKELYDALFGPDKVHDEAEFDKAVTERMTEEFRQESDYRFMLDAREYLMNKADIKVSE
;
A
#
# COMPACT_ATOMS: atom_id res chain seq x y z
N ILE A 1 28.99 -10.57 -7.32
CA ILE A 1 28.65 -9.82 -8.52
C ILE A 1 28.47 -8.37 -8.19
N PRO A 2 29.12 -7.50 -8.91
CA PRO A 2 29.00 -6.08 -8.59
C PRO A 2 27.60 -5.54 -8.89
N VAL A 3 27.17 -4.66 -8.03
CA VAL A 3 25.88 -4.01 -8.18
C VAL A 3 26.10 -2.75 -9.00
N ASN A 4 25.34 -2.56 -10.08
CA ASN A 4 25.51 -1.36 -10.89
C ASN A 4 24.65 -0.21 -10.33
N ASP A 5 24.97 1.01 -10.80
CA ASP A 5 24.29 2.20 -10.28
C ASP A 5 22.79 2.21 -10.56
N LYS A 6 22.37 1.69 -11.69
CA LYS A 6 20.96 1.65 -12.04
C LYS A 6 20.19 0.74 -11.08
N GLU A 7 20.73 -0.44 -10.81
CA GLU A 7 20.10 -1.37 -9.88
C GLU A 7 20.02 -0.77 -8.48
N LYS A 8 21.07 -0.07 -8.08
CA LYS A 8 21.12 0.57 -6.78
C LYS A 8 20.07 1.66 -6.67
N GLU A 9 19.91 2.47 -7.71
CA GLU A 9 18.90 3.53 -7.71
C GLU A 9 17.48 2.96 -7.67
N GLU A 10 17.22 1.88 -8.39
CA GLU A 10 15.94 1.21 -8.35
C GLU A 10 15.64 0.66 -6.95
N TYR A 11 16.65 0.06 -6.34
CA TYR A 11 16.51 -0.49 -4.99
C TYR A 11 16.20 0.61 -3.98
N LYS A 12 16.89 1.75 -4.09
CA LYS A 12 16.63 2.88 -3.22
C LYS A 12 15.20 3.39 -3.36
N LYS A 13 14.70 3.47 -4.59
CA LYS A 13 13.32 3.90 -4.83
C LYS A 13 12.33 2.98 -4.14
N GLN A 14 12.58 1.68 -4.18
CA GLN A 14 11.72 0.74 -3.51
C GLN A 14 11.76 0.90 -2.00
N LEU A 15 12.94 1.18 -1.45
CA LEU A 15 13.08 1.44 -0.03
C LEU A 15 12.29 2.69 0.37
N TYR A 16 12.36 3.74 -0.43
CA TYR A 16 11.63 4.98 -0.15
C TYR A 16 10.12 4.73 -0.11
N LYS A 17 9.63 3.89 -1.02
CA LYS A 17 8.21 3.53 -1.03
C LYS A 17 7.83 2.66 0.16
N GLN A 18 8.69 1.72 0.52
CA GLN A 18 8.44 0.85 1.66
C GLN A 18 8.34 1.62 2.97
N TYR A 19 9.09 2.70 3.10
CA TYR A 19 9.11 3.52 4.30
C TYR A 19 8.32 4.82 4.12
N SER A 20 7.44 4.85 3.12
CA SER A 20 6.56 5.99 2.92
C SER A 20 5.63 6.13 4.12
N ARG A 21 5.15 7.35 4.34
CA ARG A 21 4.21 7.58 5.42
C ARG A 21 2.98 8.28 4.88
N LEU A 22 1.90 8.13 5.63
CA LEU A 22 0.62 8.70 5.26
C LEU A 22 0.59 10.14 5.77
N GLU A 23 0.40 11.08 4.87
CA GLU A 23 0.36 12.51 5.22
C GLU A 23 -0.94 13.13 4.77
N ASN A 24 -1.38 14.17 5.47
CA ASN A 24 -2.60 14.88 5.12
C ASN A 24 -2.37 15.75 3.89
N CYS A 25 -3.39 15.84 3.06
CA CYS A 25 -3.38 16.65 1.85
C CYS A 25 -4.52 17.66 1.89
N ASP A 26 -4.41 18.71 1.09
CA ASP A 26 -5.43 19.75 1.05
C ASP A 26 -6.61 19.38 0.16
N GLU A 27 -6.39 18.63 -0.88
CA GLU A 27 -7.37 18.36 -1.91
C GLU A 27 -7.21 16.96 -2.45
N VAL A 28 -8.31 16.31 -2.79
CA VAL A 28 -8.29 14.93 -3.27
C VAL A 28 -7.71 14.86 -4.68
N LYS A 29 -6.70 14.03 -4.84
CA LYS A 29 -6.07 13.75 -6.14
C LYS A 29 -6.10 12.25 -6.39
N ASP A 30 -5.82 11.89 -7.63
CA ASP A 30 -5.77 10.49 -8.00
C ASP A 30 -4.71 9.77 -7.15
N GLY A 31 -5.07 8.64 -6.61
CA GLY A 31 -4.18 7.87 -5.74
C GLY A 31 -4.28 8.18 -4.26
N ASP A 32 -5.02 9.21 -3.91
CA ASP A 32 -5.18 9.59 -2.50
C ASP A 32 -6.21 8.71 -1.78
N PHE A 33 -6.24 8.83 -0.46
CA PHE A 33 -7.25 8.20 0.38
C PHE A 33 -8.11 9.30 0.98
N VAL A 34 -9.41 9.09 0.95
CA VAL A 34 -10.36 10.01 1.58
C VAL A 34 -10.85 9.37 2.86
N VAL A 35 -10.77 10.10 3.96
CA VAL A 35 -11.36 9.66 5.22
C VAL A 35 -12.64 10.44 5.36
N ALA A 36 -13.76 9.74 5.41
CA ALA A 36 -15.06 10.38 5.38
C ALA A 36 -16.00 9.82 6.41
N ASP A 37 -16.90 10.69 6.89
CA ASP A 37 -18.02 10.24 7.70
C ASP A 37 -19.21 10.06 6.76
N MET A 38 -19.99 9.03 6.99
CA MET A 38 -21.13 8.73 6.16
C MET A 38 -22.37 8.56 7.02
N VAL A 39 -23.49 9.09 6.55
CA VAL A 39 -24.74 9.07 7.30
C VAL A 39 -25.89 8.71 6.38
N GLN A 40 -26.79 7.87 6.88
CA GLN A 40 -28.04 7.60 6.21
C GLN A 40 -29.07 7.34 7.30
N GLY A 41 -29.95 8.31 7.51
CA GLY A 41 -30.93 8.22 8.60
C GLY A 41 -30.23 8.06 9.94
N ASP A 42 -30.53 6.98 10.63
CA ASP A 42 -29.91 6.69 11.93
C ASP A 42 -28.56 5.98 11.81
N ARG A 43 -28.17 5.59 10.60
CA ARG A 43 -26.91 4.89 10.39
C ARG A 43 -25.78 5.88 10.27
N LYS A 44 -24.69 5.60 10.95
CA LYS A 44 -23.51 6.46 10.92
C LYS A 44 -22.25 5.62 10.78
N VAL A 45 -21.37 6.04 9.90
CA VAL A 45 -20.07 5.42 9.76
C VAL A 45 -19.04 6.52 9.92
N ASP A 46 -18.22 6.43 10.99
CA ASP A 46 -17.19 7.43 11.25
C ASP A 46 -15.87 7.02 10.64
N ALA A 47 -15.20 7.97 10.00
CA ALA A 47 -13.86 7.78 9.47
C ALA A 47 -13.70 6.55 8.58
N SER A 48 -14.53 6.47 7.56
CA SER A 48 -14.41 5.40 6.56
C SER A 48 -13.31 5.77 5.58
N TYR A 49 -12.41 4.82 5.27
CA TYR A 49 -11.32 5.06 4.35
C TYR A 49 -11.72 4.64 2.93
N ILE A 50 -11.58 5.55 1.99
CA ILE A 50 -11.92 5.31 0.60
C ILE A 50 -10.67 5.57 -0.24
N ALA A 51 -10.14 4.52 -0.86
CA ALA A 51 -8.95 4.66 -1.70
C ALA A 51 -9.38 5.03 -3.13
N MET A 52 -8.83 6.11 -3.65
CA MET A 52 -9.22 6.57 -4.99
C MET A 52 -8.80 5.59 -6.07
N ASN A 53 -7.71 4.86 -5.87
CA ASN A 53 -7.22 3.94 -6.90
C ASN A 53 -8.05 2.68 -7.08
N VAL A 54 -9.00 2.40 -6.19
CA VAL A 54 -9.90 1.26 -6.36
C VAL A 54 -11.24 1.65 -6.96
N LEU A 55 -11.45 2.94 -7.18
CA LEU A 55 -12.70 3.43 -7.74
C LEU A 55 -12.61 3.51 -9.27
N HIS A 56 -13.72 3.24 -9.95
CA HIS A 56 -13.76 3.44 -11.38
C HIS A 56 -13.85 4.96 -11.66
N GLU A 57 -13.67 5.34 -12.92
CA GLU A 57 -13.52 6.75 -13.27
C GLU A 57 -14.69 7.63 -12.84
N GLU A 58 -15.92 7.15 -13.02
CA GLU A 58 -17.09 7.93 -12.64
C GLU A 58 -17.18 8.17 -11.15
N ALA A 59 -16.87 7.14 -10.36
CA ALA A 59 -16.89 7.26 -8.90
C ALA A 59 -15.76 8.16 -8.43
N LYS A 60 -14.59 8.00 -9.01
CA LYS A 60 -13.44 8.83 -8.66
C LYS A 60 -13.72 10.31 -8.92
N ALA A 61 -14.39 10.61 -10.01
CA ALA A 61 -14.72 11.98 -10.36
C ALA A 61 -15.56 12.69 -9.31
N LEU A 62 -16.32 11.94 -8.51
CA LEU A 62 -17.11 12.55 -7.43
C LEU A 62 -16.24 13.11 -6.33
N PHE A 63 -15.07 12.51 -6.13
CA PHE A 63 -14.19 12.89 -5.04
C PHE A 63 -13.04 13.80 -5.44
N LEU A 64 -12.59 13.71 -6.68
CA LEU A 64 -11.43 14.51 -7.11
C LEU A 64 -11.72 16.00 -6.94
N GLY A 65 -10.76 16.69 -6.33
CA GLY A 65 -10.89 18.13 -6.10
C GLY A 65 -11.62 18.51 -4.81
N LYS A 66 -12.16 17.53 -4.08
CA LYS A 66 -12.83 17.81 -2.82
C LYS A 66 -11.82 18.12 -1.73
N LYS A 67 -12.26 18.88 -0.75
CA LYS A 67 -11.41 19.29 0.38
C LYS A 67 -12.05 18.85 1.68
N ALA A 68 -11.27 18.86 2.74
CA ALA A 68 -11.78 18.53 4.05
C ALA A 68 -12.93 19.47 4.40
N GLY A 69 -14.03 18.93 4.87
CA GLY A 69 -15.25 19.67 5.16
C GLY A 69 -16.26 19.66 4.04
N ASP A 70 -15.89 19.24 2.84
CA ASP A 70 -16.82 19.16 1.74
C ASP A 70 -17.81 18.03 1.96
N GLU A 71 -19.03 18.20 1.48
CA GLU A 71 -20.10 17.23 1.64
C GLU A 71 -20.65 16.85 0.29
N LEU A 72 -21.07 15.61 0.16
CA LEU A 72 -21.69 15.14 -1.07
C LEU A 72 -22.57 13.93 -0.78
N ASP A 73 -23.56 13.71 -1.64
CA ASP A 73 -24.37 12.50 -1.55
C ASP A 73 -23.81 11.50 -2.53
N VAL A 74 -23.66 10.26 -2.08
CA VAL A 74 -23.03 9.21 -2.86
C VAL A 74 -23.93 7.99 -2.93
N ASP A 75 -24.14 7.48 -4.15
CA ASP A 75 -24.82 6.21 -4.35
C ASP A 75 -23.79 5.13 -4.14
N VAL A 76 -23.82 4.47 -2.99
CA VAL A 76 -22.80 3.49 -2.63
C VAL A 76 -22.83 2.25 -3.50
N VAL A 77 -23.97 1.94 -4.13
CA VAL A 77 -24.05 0.77 -5.01
C VAL A 77 -23.29 1.04 -6.31
N LYS A 78 -23.43 2.24 -6.85
CA LYS A 78 -22.70 2.61 -8.05
C LYS A 78 -21.23 2.88 -7.80
N THR A 79 -20.94 3.50 -6.66
CA THR A 79 -19.55 3.86 -6.32
C THR A 79 -18.74 2.65 -5.88
N PHE A 80 -19.37 1.73 -5.16
CA PHE A 80 -18.71 0.53 -4.64
C PHE A 80 -19.51 -0.71 -5.06
N PRO A 81 -19.39 -1.12 -6.32
CA PRO A 81 -20.21 -2.23 -6.84
C PRO A 81 -19.94 -3.58 -6.21
N ASN A 82 -18.77 -3.78 -5.64
CA ASN A 82 -18.45 -5.03 -4.97
C ASN A 82 -19.14 -5.06 -3.61
N GLU A 83 -20.00 -6.04 -3.38
CA GLU A 83 -20.78 -6.16 -2.14
C GLU A 83 -19.90 -6.29 -0.89
N ALA A 84 -18.85 -7.07 -0.98
CA ALA A 84 -17.96 -7.27 0.16
C ALA A 84 -17.26 -5.98 0.56
N ASP A 85 -16.78 -5.23 -0.44
CA ASP A 85 -16.14 -3.93 -0.20
C ASP A 85 -17.13 -2.94 0.39
N ARG A 86 -18.34 -2.93 -0.15
CA ARG A 86 -19.39 -2.03 0.30
C ARG A 86 -19.78 -2.32 1.74
N ALA A 87 -19.96 -3.60 2.07
CA ALA A 87 -20.30 -4.01 3.43
C ALA A 87 -19.20 -3.64 4.41
N ALA A 88 -17.96 -3.87 4.04
CA ALA A 88 -16.81 -3.53 4.88
C ALA A 88 -16.72 -2.02 5.11
N MET A 89 -16.92 -1.24 4.06
CA MET A 89 -16.84 0.20 4.16
C MET A 89 -17.95 0.77 5.01
N LEU A 90 -19.15 0.25 4.87
CA LEU A 90 -20.30 0.68 5.66
C LEU A 90 -20.37 0.02 7.02
N ARG A 91 -19.46 -0.89 7.28
CA ARG A 91 -19.33 -1.62 8.57
C ARG A 91 -20.62 -2.35 8.94
N VAL A 92 -21.21 -2.99 7.93
CA VAL A 92 -22.43 -3.78 8.11
C VAL A 92 -22.19 -5.17 7.54
N LYS A 93 -23.09 -6.08 7.83
CA LYS A 93 -23.03 -7.41 7.26
C LYS A 93 -23.61 -7.39 5.86
N LYS A 94 -23.19 -8.32 5.01
CA LYS A 94 -23.70 -8.38 3.64
C LYS A 94 -25.22 -8.45 3.60
N GLU A 95 -25.81 -9.19 4.53
CA GLU A 95 -27.27 -9.35 4.61
C GLU A 95 -27.97 -8.03 4.86
N GLU A 96 -27.32 -7.12 5.57
CA GLU A 96 -27.88 -5.82 5.88
C GLU A 96 -27.91 -4.89 4.67
N LEU A 97 -27.15 -5.21 3.63
CA LEU A 97 -27.15 -4.40 2.41
C LEU A 97 -28.46 -4.55 1.64
N GLU A 98 -29.13 -5.70 1.83
CA GLU A 98 -30.38 -5.92 1.15
C GLU A 98 -31.44 -4.97 1.69
N GLY A 99 -32.13 -4.27 0.82
CA GLY A 99 -33.16 -3.33 1.23
C GLY A 99 -32.63 -2.01 1.76
N MET A 100 -31.32 -1.84 1.78
CA MET A 100 -30.76 -0.57 2.21
C MET A 100 -30.80 0.44 1.06
N GLU A 101 -31.16 1.67 1.39
CA GLU A 101 -31.15 2.74 0.40
C GLU A 101 -29.72 2.97 -0.10
N PRO A 102 -29.54 3.25 -1.38
CA PRO A 102 -28.20 3.37 -1.94
C PRO A 102 -27.51 4.70 -1.65
N VAL A 103 -28.26 5.77 -1.38
CA VAL A 103 -27.66 7.09 -1.24
C VAL A 103 -27.30 7.38 0.21
N TRP A 104 -26.03 7.74 0.42
CA TRP A 104 -25.54 8.13 1.72
C TRP A 104 -24.98 9.54 1.63
N HIS A 105 -25.11 10.28 2.72
CA HIS A 105 -24.51 11.60 2.83
C HIS A 105 -23.11 11.45 3.37
N LEU A 106 -22.14 12.00 2.67
CA LEU A 106 -20.73 11.83 2.98
C LEU A 106 -20.10 13.18 3.27
N THR A 107 -19.32 13.25 4.36
CA THR A 107 -18.55 14.45 4.70
C THR A 107 -17.08 14.07 4.67
N VAL A 108 -16.30 14.79 3.88
CA VAL A 108 -14.87 14.56 3.80
C VAL A 108 -14.23 15.11 5.06
N LYS A 109 -13.57 14.24 5.82
CA LYS A 109 -12.90 14.63 7.06
C LYS A 109 -11.44 14.92 6.83
N GLU A 110 -10.76 14.04 6.15
CA GLU A 110 -9.35 14.17 5.87
C GLU A 110 -9.03 13.58 4.51
N ILE A 111 -7.96 14.04 3.93
CA ILE A 111 -7.45 13.51 2.67
C ILE A 111 -6.02 13.12 2.95
N LYS A 112 -5.65 11.89 2.64
CA LYS A 112 -4.31 11.38 2.96
C LYS A 112 -3.66 10.78 1.75
N ASN A 113 -2.34 10.89 1.69
CA ASN A 113 -1.57 10.30 0.62
C ASN A 113 -0.29 9.74 1.21
N TYR A 114 0.23 8.67 0.59
CA TYR A 114 1.52 8.14 0.97
C TYR A 114 2.61 8.99 0.32
N VAL A 115 3.52 9.48 1.13
CA VAL A 115 4.66 10.25 0.64
C VAL A 115 5.89 9.38 0.84
N ASP A 116 6.64 9.17 -0.23
CA ASP A 116 7.84 8.35 -0.17
C ASP A 116 8.83 8.95 0.82
N ALA A 117 9.55 8.08 1.52
CA ALA A 117 10.59 8.53 2.41
C ALA A 117 11.70 9.20 1.59
N VAL A 118 12.43 10.08 2.26
CA VAL A 118 13.58 10.75 1.63
C VAL A 118 14.83 10.35 2.39
N PRO A 119 16.00 10.43 1.75
CA PRO A 119 17.25 10.12 2.45
C PRO A 119 17.42 11.06 3.64
N GLY A 120 17.78 10.51 4.76
CA GLY A 120 17.96 11.28 5.99
C GLY A 120 18.06 10.38 7.19
N LYS A 121 18.35 10.98 8.34
CA LYS A 121 18.55 10.22 9.57
C LYS A 121 17.40 9.28 9.90
N GLU A 122 16.18 9.74 9.76
CA GLU A 122 15.01 8.90 10.06
C GLU A 122 15.01 7.62 9.25
N LEU A 123 15.23 7.74 7.95
CA LEU A 123 15.25 6.59 7.06
C LEU A 123 16.45 5.68 7.38
N TYR A 124 17.60 6.27 7.61
CA TYR A 124 18.81 5.51 7.91
C TYR A 124 18.64 4.70 9.19
N ASP A 125 18.09 5.32 10.21
CA ASP A 125 17.87 4.65 11.49
C ASP A 125 16.84 3.53 11.35
N ALA A 126 15.80 3.75 10.56
CA ALA A 126 14.77 2.74 10.33
C ALA A 126 15.31 1.53 9.56
N LEU A 127 16.20 1.77 8.60
CA LEU A 127 16.75 0.70 7.77
C LEU A 127 17.87 -0.07 8.44
N PHE A 128 18.77 0.63 9.09
CA PHE A 128 20.03 0.03 9.57
C PHE A 128 20.24 0.10 11.08
N GLY A 129 19.37 0.79 11.78
CA GLY A 129 19.49 0.96 13.22
C GLY A 129 20.09 2.31 13.59
N PRO A 130 19.87 2.75 14.84
CA PRO A 130 20.34 4.06 15.27
C PRO A 130 21.85 4.21 15.16
N ASP A 131 22.29 5.36 14.68
CA ASP A 131 23.71 5.73 14.58
C ASP A 131 24.59 4.77 13.76
N LYS A 132 24.00 4.08 12.82
CA LYS A 132 24.76 3.20 11.93
C LYS A 132 25.17 3.89 10.64
N VAL A 133 24.26 4.66 10.07
CA VAL A 133 24.48 5.40 8.83
C VAL A 133 24.24 6.88 9.11
N HIS A 134 25.19 7.71 8.73
CA HIS A 134 25.16 9.13 9.08
C HIS A 134 25.01 10.09 7.90
N ASP A 135 25.40 9.66 6.72
CA ASP A 135 25.33 10.52 5.54
C ASP A 135 25.03 9.69 4.28
N GLU A 136 24.92 10.38 3.16
CA GLU A 136 24.59 9.75 1.90
C GLU A 136 25.63 8.74 1.43
N ALA A 137 26.89 9.03 1.67
CA ALA A 137 27.97 8.13 1.27
C ALA A 137 27.88 6.81 2.05
N GLU A 138 27.64 6.90 3.35
CA GLU A 138 27.47 5.72 4.19
C GLU A 138 26.20 4.97 3.82
N PHE A 139 25.13 5.70 3.46
CA PHE A 139 23.90 5.10 3.02
C PHE A 139 24.10 4.31 1.74
N ASP A 140 24.81 4.90 0.77
CA ASP A 140 25.08 4.23 -0.50
C ASP A 140 25.85 2.93 -0.28
N LYS A 141 26.85 2.97 0.58
CA LYS A 141 27.63 1.80 0.92
C LYS A 141 26.79 0.73 1.59
N ALA A 142 25.95 1.14 2.56
CA ALA A 142 25.08 0.22 3.28
C ALA A 142 24.03 -0.41 2.34
N VAL A 143 23.50 0.35 1.40
CA VAL A 143 22.56 -0.17 0.40
C VAL A 143 23.26 -1.21 -0.48
N THR A 144 24.46 -0.91 -0.93
CA THR A 144 25.23 -1.85 -1.75
C THR A 144 25.47 -3.16 -1.01
N GLU A 145 25.86 -3.08 0.26
CA GLU A 145 26.09 -4.26 1.07
C GLU A 145 24.80 -5.07 1.27
N ARG A 146 23.71 -4.39 1.51
CA ARG A 146 22.41 -5.04 1.70
C ARG A 146 21.95 -5.76 0.44
N MET A 147 22.10 -5.10 -0.73
CA MET A 147 21.76 -5.71 -1.99
C MET A 147 22.62 -6.94 -2.29
N THR A 148 23.90 -6.84 -2.03
CA THR A 148 24.82 -7.96 -2.25
C THR A 148 24.43 -9.15 -1.37
N GLU A 149 24.08 -8.89 -0.13
CA GLU A 149 23.68 -9.94 0.79
C GLU A 149 22.35 -10.58 0.35
N GLU A 150 21.40 -9.79 -0.08
CA GLU A 150 20.11 -10.30 -0.54
C GLU A 150 20.27 -11.15 -1.81
N PHE A 151 21.09 -10.70 -2.74
CA PHE A 151 21.35 -11.47 -3.95
C PHE A 151 22.03 -12.79 -3.62
N ARG A 152 22.94 -12.78 -2.68
CA ARG A 152 23.62 -14.01 -2.28
C ARG A 152 22.65 -15.00 -1.66
N GLN A 153 21.79 -14.54 -0.76
CA GLN A 153 20.79 -15.38 -0.13
C GLN A 153 19.81 -15.95 -1.15
N GLU A 154 19.39 -15.15 -2.10
CA GLU A 154 18.49 -15.59 -3.14
C GLU A 154 19.16 -16.66 -4.03
N SER A 155 20.41 -16.44 -4.39
CA SER A 155 21.15 -17.41 -5.19
C SER A 155 21.31 -18.73 -4.45
N ASP A 156 21.65 -18.68 -3.18
CA ASP A 156 21.79 -19.88 -2.35
C ASP A 156 20.46 -20.63 -2.27
N TYR A 157 19.39 -19.91 -2.10
CA TYR A 157 18.06 -20.50 -2.01
C TYR A 157 17.69 -21.19 -3.32
N ARG A 158 17.93 -20.56 -4.44
CA ARG A 158 17.65 -21.15 -5.75
C ARG A 158 18.45 -22.40 -5.98
N PHE A 159 19.70 -22.37 -5.60
CA PHE A 159 20.57 -23.53 -5.74
C PHE A 159 20.01 -24.71 -4.93
N MET A 160 19.56 -24.46 -3.72
CA MET A 160 18.97 -25.49 -2.88
C MET A 160 17.71 -26.07 -3.51
N LEU A 161 16.88 -25.24 -4.07
CA LEU A 161 15.65 -25.71 -4.73
C LEU A 161 15.97 -26.57 -5.94
N ASP A 162 16.92 -26.15 -6.75
CA ASP A 162 17.32 -26.87 -7.94
C ASP A 162 17.87 -28.25 -7.55
N ALA A 163 18.69 -28.30 -6.54
CA ALA A 163 19.24 -29.56 -6.07
C ALA A 163 18.17 -30.50 -5.59
N ARG A 164 17.19 -29.96 -4.88
CA ARG A 164 16.08 -30.76 -4.38
C ARG A 164 15.25 -31.33 -5.53
N GLU A 165 14.95 -30.52 -6.53
CA GLU A 165 14.19 -30.95 -7.68
C GLU A 165 14.93 -32.06 -8.43
N TYR A 166 16.21 -31.89 -8.57
CA TYR A 166 17.04 -32.89 -9.25
C TYR A 166 16.97 -34.23 -8.54
N LEU A 167 17.08 -34.22 -7.23
CA LEU A 167 17.01 -35.45 -6.44
C LEU A 167 15.63 -36.11 -6.55
N MET A 168 14.60 -35.34 -6.54
CA MET A 168 13.24 -35.85 -6.68
C MET A 168 13.02 -36.48 -8.04
N ASN A 169 13.45 -35.83 -9.08
CA ASN A 169 13.33 -36.36 -10.41
C ASN A 169 14.13 -37.62 -10.61
N LYS A 170 15.33 -37.60 -10.02
CA LYS A 170 16.20 -38.72 -10.21
C LYS A 170 15.76 -39.90 -9.38
N ALA A 171 15.36 -39.63 -8.25
CA ALA A 171 14.98 -40.72 -7.40
C ALA A 171 13.58 -41.01 -7.73
N ASP A 172 13.02 -40.14 -8.26
CA ASP A 172 11.78 -40.38 -8.78
C ASP A 172 11.08 -41.13 -7.91
N ILE A 173 11.50 -41.11 -7.17
CA ILE A 173 11.21 -42.01 -6.57
C ILE A 173 11.44 -41.80 -5.23
N LYS A 174 12.33 -41.50 -4.86
CA LYS A 174 12.55 -41.51 -3.59
C LYS A 174 12.40 -40.31 -3.11
N VAL A 175 11.98 -39.87 -2.86
CA VAL A 175 11.76 -38.84 -2.34
C VAL A 175 12.49 -38.41 -1.39
N SER A 176 12.98 -38.53 -1.06
CA SER A 176 13.72 -38.20 -0.27
C SER A 176 13.63 -37.11 0.38
N GLU A 177 13.60 -36.65 0.72
CA GLU A 177 13.68 -35.78 1.45
C GLU A 177 13.53 -35.34 1.81
#